data_85a06d58ba6147b5732b9adb353362c5
#
_entry.id   85a06d58ba6147b5732b9adb353362c5
#
_cell.length_a   1.000
_cell.length_b   1.000
_cell.length_c   1.000
_cell.angle_alpha   90.00
_cell.angle_beta   90.00
_cell.angle_gamma   90.00
#
_symmetry.space_group_name_H-M   'P 1'
#
loop_
_entity.id
_entity.type
_entity.pdbx_description
1 polymer ?
#
loop_
_entity_poly.entity_id
_entity_poly.type
_entity_poly.pdbx_seq_one_letter_code
_entity_poly.pdbx_strand_id
1 'polypeptide(L)'
;MSDKLPMAVIGTGHFGTYHAQKIAASEQAELVAVADIDLARAEAVGERLGVPAVSDFRELFGKIDAASVTVPTQAHFDVARECLERGIHVLVEKPITDGLATADALVELANNRECILQVGHLVRFSGVAEALRRHVTRPLYIDSVRIAPFSGRSTDVNVVLDLMIHDIDLVLSLVDSPILAFDAAGAPVFTDHEDICTARIKFANGCIATITASRISFKTERRMRIFQPSSYLSVNFDSQSLSIARRAGDGVSATAVDIREESYEEVDALEREIGAFIACVREGRRPIVSGEEGRRALEAALIATRELQAHTRFVMEVSSDQGLARKVGS
;
A
#
# COMPACT_ATOMS: atom_id res chain seq x y z
N MET A 1 26.43 25.42 0.08
CA MET A 1 25.65 24.40 -0.67
C MET A 1 24.40 24.15 0.14
N SER A 2 23.25 24.04 -0.50
CA SER A 2 22.00 23.73 0.20
C SER A 2 22.16 22.37 0.88
N ASP A 3 21.79 22.28 2.19
CA ASP A 3 21.80 21.01 2.93
C ASP A 3 20.55 20.18 2.60
N LYS A 4 19.77 20.57 1.59
CA LYS A 4 18.56 19.91 1.14
C LYS A 4 18.89 18.77 0.16
N LEU A 5 18.15 17.66 0.27
CA LEU A 5 18.25 16.52 -0.64
C LEU A 5 17.67 16.90 -2.01
N PRO A 6 18.49 16.88 -3.11
CA PRO A 6 17.98 17.16 -4.44
C PRO A 6 17.09 15.99 -4.93
N MET A 7 15.83 16.29 -5.22
CA MET A 7 14.84 15.28 -5.61
C MET A 7 14.10 15.67 -6.88
N ALA A 8 13.60 14.68 -7.61
CA ALA A 8 12.63 14.86 -8.68
C ALA A 8 11.41 13.97 -8.49
N VAL A 9 10.30 14.36 -9.13
CA VAL A 9 9.12 13.51 -9.29
C VAL A 9 9.03 13.06 -10.74
N ILE A 10 8.92 11.75 -10.92
CA ILE A 10 8.82 11.11 -12.24
C ILE A 10 7.40 10.51 -12.35
N GLY A 11 6.61 11.08 -13.27
CA GLY A 11 5.18 10.89 -13.39
C GLY A 11 4.41 12.00 -12.66
N THR A 12 3.74 12.91 -13.41
CA THR A 12 2.98 14.05 -12.87
C THR A 12 1.48 13.86 -12.96
N GLY A 13 1.02 12.62 -12.89
CA GLY A 13 -0.39 12.28 -12.74
C GLY A 13 -0.97 12.77 -11.41
N HIS A 14 -2.12 12.21 -11.03
CA HIS A 14 -2.83 12.63 -9.81
C HIS A 14 -1.94 12.54 -8.56
N PHE A 15 -1.34 11.38 -8.28
CA PHE A 15 -0.45 11.20 -7.13
C PHE A 15 0.85 11.97 -7.27
N GLY A 16 1.48 11.95 -8.44
CA GLY A 16 2.75 12.66 -8.65
C GLY A 16 2.65 14.17 -8.44
N THR A 17 1.50 14.76 -8.74
CA THR A 17 1.22 16.16 -8.42
C THR A 17 1.28 16.42 -6.91
N TYR A 18 0.71 15.53 -6.08
CA TYR A 18 0.77 15.66 -4.63
C TYR A 18 2.20 15.44 -4.10
N HIS A 19 2.92 14.42 -4.62
CA HIS A 19 4.32 14.21 -4.27
C HIS A 19 5.17 15.44 -4.57
N ALA A 20 5.03 16.04 -5.75
CA ALA A 20 5.76 17.25 -6.13
C ALA A 20 5.45 18.42 -5.18
N GLN A 21 4.19 18.63 -4.81
CA GLN A 21 3.78 19.65 -3.82
C GLN A 21 4.44 19.44 -2.46
N LYS A 22 4.45 18.20 -1.95
CA LYS A 22 5.02 17.87 -0.65
C LYS A 22 6.55 18.00 -0.63
N ILE A 23 7.22 17.56 -1.69
CA ILE A 23 8.68 17.71 -1.82
C ILE A 23 9.04 19.19 -1.93
N ALA A 24 8.32 19.99 -2.74
CA ALA A 24 8.56 21.42 -2.88
C ALA A 24 8.35 22.19 -1.55
N ALA A 25 7.41 21.76 -0.72
CA ALA A 25 7.14 22.35 0.60
C ALA A 25 8.11 21.89 1.70
N SER A 26 8.94 20.87 1.44
CA SER A 26 9.85 20.31 2.43
C SER A 26 11.01 21.26 2.73
N GLU A 27 11.36 21.37 4.01
CA GLU A 27 12.59 22.06 4.44
C GLU A 27 13.85 21.21 4.23
N GLN A 28 13.70 19.88 4.09
CA GLN A 28 14.78 18.91 4.04
C GLN A 28 15.11 18.42 2.62
N ALA A 29 14.26 18.73 1.63
CA ALA A 29 14.47 18.39 0.23
C ALA A 29 14.34 19.63 -0.68
N GLU A 30 14.92 19.53 -1.86
CA GLU A 30 14.77 20.49 -2.95
C GLU A 30 14.13 19.76 -4.14
N LEU A 31 12.95 20.22 -4.57
CA LEU A 31 12.37 19.72 -5.82
C LEU A 31 13.13 20.36 -7.00
N VAL A 32 14.04 19.62 -7.61
CA VAL A 32 14.89 20.08 -8.72
C VAL A 32 14.11 20.19 -10.03
N ALA A 33 13.25 19.21 -10.29
CA ALA A 33 12.43 19.15 -11.51
C ALA A 33 11.30 18.16 -11.38
N VAL A 34 10.37 18.20 -12.33
CA VAL A 34 9.34 17.18 -12.55
C VAL A 34 9.49 16.59 -13.96
N ALA A 35 9.17 15.30 -14.12
CA ALA A 35 9.26 14.60 -15.40
C ALA A 35 7.94 13.86 -15.69
N ASP A 36 7.47 13.92 -16.94
CA ASP A 36 6.37 13.08 -17.44
C ASP A 36 6.51 12.93 -18.96
N ILE A 37 6.21 11.76 -19.51
CA ILE A 37 6.22 11.54 -20.97
C ILE A 37 5.27 12.49 -21.70
N ASP A 38 4.21 12.93 -21.03
CA ASP A 38 3.34 14.03 -21.43
C ASP A 38 3.95 15.34 -20.90
N LEU A 39 4.78 16.00 -21.73
CA LEU A 39 5.46 17.22 -21.35
C LEU A 39 4.49 18.32 -20.90
N ALA A 40 3.34 18.46 -21.53
CA ALA A 40 2.36 19.47 -21.14
C ALA A 40 1.84 19.26 -19.71
N ARG A 41 1.71 18.00 -19.29
CA ARG A 41 1.35 17.66 -17.92
C ARG A 41 2.48 18.00 -16.93
N ALA A 42 3.73 17.71 -17.31
CA ALA A 42 4.88 18.08 -16.48
C ALA A 42 5.01 19.61 -16.38
N GLU A 43 4.87 20.34 -17.48
CA GLU A 43 4.92 21.82 -17.51
C GLU A 43 3.85 22.44 -16.61
N ALA A 44 2.61 21.95 -16.64
CA ALA A 44 1.53 22.44 -15.78
C ALA A 44 1.84 22.29 -14.28
N VAL A 45 2.55 21.24 -13.88
CA VAL A 45 3.01 21.06 -12.50
C VAL A 45 4.25 21.90 -12.22
N GLY A 46 5.21 21.92 -13.15
CA GLY A 46 6.46 22.66 -13.01
C GLY A 46 6.23 24.17 -12.88
N GLU A 47 5.39 24.77 -13.74
CA GLU A 47 5.04 26.20 -13.68
C GLU A 47 4.40 26.56 -12.32
N ARG A 48 3.49 25.74 -11.82
CA ARG A 48 2.82 25.97 -10.54
C ARG A 48 3.80 25.92 -9.34
N LEU A 49 4.83 25.12 -9.42
CA LEU A 49 5.82 24.93 -8.34
C LEU A 49 7.11 25.70 -8.56
N GLY A 50 7.28 26.37 -9.72
CA GLY A 50 8.46 27.15 -10.05
C GLY A 50 9.69 26.30 -10.34
N VAL A 51 9.52 25.08 -10.89
CA VAL A 51 10.61 24.14 -11.19
C VAL A 51 10.59 23.73 -12.66
N PRO A 52 11.74 23.34 -13.25
CA PRO A 52 11.82 22.80 -14.59
C PRO A 52 10.96 21.57 -14.79
N ALA A 53 10.44 21.40 -16.02
CA ALA A 53 9.73 20.21 -16.48
C ALA A 53 10.51 19.58 -17.66
N VAL A 54 10.60 18.26 -17.68
CA VAL A 54 11.24 17.49 -18.74
C VAL A 54 10.35 16.34 -19.19
N SER A 55 10.49 15.93 -20.47
CA SER A 55 9.76 14.75 -20.98
C SER A 55 10.51 13.45 -20.77
N ASP A 56 11.84 13.50 -20.69
CA ASP A 56 12.68 12.34 -20.39
C ASP A 56 13.37 12.53 -19.02
N PHE A 57 13.00 11.69 -18.04
CA PHE A 57 13.58 11.73 -16.70
C PHE A 57 15.12 11.49 -16.68
N ARG A 58 15.69 10.90 -17.72
CA ARG A 58 17.13 10.68 -17.84
C ARG A 58 17.92 11.99 -17.92
N GLU A 59 17.29 13.08 -18.33
CA GLU A 59 17.89 14.43 -18.32
C GLU A 59 18.20 14.93 -16.89
N LEU A 60 17.62 14.28 -15.87
CA LEU A 60 17.82 14.62 -14.46
C LEU A 60 19.01 13.88 -13.83
N PHE A 61 19.58 12.90 -14.52
CA PHE A 61 20.73 12.15 -14.02
C PHE A 61 21.93 13.07 -13.75
N GLY A 62 22.55 12.92 -12.58
CA GLY A 62 23.61 13.79 -12.09
C GLY A 62 23.16 15.16 -11.55
N LYS A 63 21.84 15.41 -11.50
CA LYS A 63 21.25 16.61 -10.90
C LYS A 63 20.45 16.30 -9.65
N ILE A 64 20.08 15.03 -9.42
CA ILE A 64 19.27 14.56 -8.30
C ILE A 64 19.94 13.39 -7.61
N ASP A 65 19.71 13.26 -6.31
CA ASP A 65 20.17 12.15 -5.48
C ASP A 65 19.02 11.19 -5.13
N ALA A 66 17.76 11.64 -5.28
CA ALA A 66 16.59 10.82 -5.04
C ALA A 66 15.43 11.13 -5.99
N ALA A 67 14.60 10.14 -6.25
CA ALA A 67 13.42 10.25 -7.12
C ALA A 67 12.18 9.68 -6.44
N SER A 68 11.05 10.38 -6.62
CA SER A 68 9.72 9.84 -6.35
C SER A 68 9.11 9.37 -7.67
N VAL A 69 8.89 8.06 -7.80
CA VAL A 69 8.39 7.39 -9.01
C VAL A 69 6.90 7.12 -8.86
N THR A 70 6.09 7.88 -9.59
CA THR A 70 4.62 7.89 -9.55
C THR A 70 4.00 7.70 -10.94
N VAL A 71 4.73 7.03 -11.82
CA VAL A 71 4.28 6.60 -13.15
C VAL A 71 3.26 5.46 -13.03
N PRO A 72 2.58 5.03 -14.12
CA PRO A 72 1.78 3.80 -14.09
C PRO A 72 2.60 2.57 -13.68
N THR A 73 1.97 1.64 -12.99
CA THR A 73 2.64 0.44 -12.39
C THR A 73 3.52 -0.33 -13.37
N GLN A 74 3.09 -0.44 -14.63
CA GLN A 74 3.84 -1.14 -15.69
C GLN A 74 5.21 -0.50 -15.98
N ALA A 75 5.37 0.78 -15.67
CA ALA A 75 6.63 1.52 -15.86
C ALA A 75 7.48 1.62 -14.57
N HIS A 76 6.97 1.18 -13.41
CA HIS A 76 7.68 1.27 -12.13
C HIS A 76 9.06 0.62 -12.21
N PHE A 77 9.13 -0.61 -12.73
CA PHE A 77 10.37 -1.37 -12.82
C PHE A 77 11.43 -0.64 -13.63
N ASP A 78 11.12 -0.24 -14.88
CA ASP A 78 12.11 0.35 -15.77
C ASP A 78 12.61 1.69 -15.25
N VAL A 79 11.71 2.55 -14.75
CA VAL A 79 12.07 3.87 -14.22
C VAL A 79 12.89 3.75 -12.94
N ALA A 80 12.42 2.94 -11.98
CA ALA A 80 13.11 2.74 -10.71
C ALA A 80 14.49 2.07 -10.92
N ARG A 81 14.58 1.08 -11.81
CA ARG A 81 15.82 0.39 -12.15
C ARG A 81 16.86 1.38 -12.69
N GLU A 82 16.51 2.20 -13.68
CA GLU A 82 17.44 3.16 -14.26
C GLU A 82 17.91 4.21 -13.23
N CYS A 83 17.07 4.61 -12.27
CA CYS A 83 17.45 5.46 -11.16
C CYS A 83 18.46 4.76 -10.24
N LEU A 84 18.13 3.55 -9.78
CA LEU A 84 18.96 2.76 -8.86
C LEU A 84 20.33 2.41 -9.50
N GLU A 85 20.38 2.07 -10.79
CA GLU A 85 21.64 1.83 -11.53
C GLU A 85 22.60 3.03 -11.47
N ARG A 86 22.07 4.25 -11.31
CA ARG A 86 22.81 5.50 -11.20
C ARG A 86 23.10 5.95 -9.77
N GLY A 87 22.73 5.12 -8.77
CA GLY A 87 22.90 5.47 -7.36
C GLY A 87 21.86 6.46 -6.83
N ILE A 88 20.75 6.67 -7.55
CA ILE A 88 19.64 7.53 -7.15
C ILE A 88 18.70 6.72 -6.26
N HIS A 89 18.44 7.21 -5.04
CA HIS A 89 17.49 6.62 -4.11
C HIS A 89 16.06 6.74 -4.65
N VAL A 90 15.19 5.75 -4.36
CA VAL A 90 13.86 5.68 -4.98
C VAL A 90 12.76 5.50 -3.93
N LEU A 91 11.76 6.39 -3.98
CA LEU A 91 10.42 6.18 -3.44
C LEU A 91 9.50 5.82 -4.61
N VAL A 92 9.03 4.58 -4.68
CA VAL A 92 8.11 4.12 -5.74
C VAL A 92 6.72 3.88 -5.20
N GLU A 93 5.69 4.31 -5.95
CA GLU A 93 4.28 4.04 -5.59
C GLU A 93 3.95 2.54 -5.58
N LYS A 94 2.90 2.20 -4.82
CA LYS A 94 2.38 0.83 -4.77
C LYS A 94 1.60 0.47 -6.06
N PRO A 95 1.63 -0.81 -6.44
CA PRO A 95 2.56 -1.86 -6.00
C PRO A 95 3.98 -1.58 -6.48
N ILE A 96 4.99 -2.13 -5.82
CA ILE A 96 6.40 -1.90 -6.15
C ILE A 96 6.71 -2.10 -7.65
N THR A 97 6.12 -3.15 -8.24
CA THR A 97 6.13 -3.48 -9.68
C THR A 97 4.86 -4.26 -10.02
N ASP A 98 4.70 -4.65 -11.26
CA ASP A 98 3.61 -5.50 -11.76
C ASP A 98 3.85 -7.01 -11.56
N GLY A 99 5.07 -7.43 -11.21
CA GLY A 99 5.44 -8.86 -11.07
C GLY A 99 6.54 -9.11 -10.04
N LEU A 100 6.59 -10.35 -9.52
CA LEU A 100 7.58 -10.71 -8.48
C LEU A 100 9.01 -10.69 -8.98
N ALA A 101 9.27 -11.17 -10.19
CA ALA A 101 10.63 -11.21 -10.73
C ALA A 101 11.23 -9.80 -10.88
N THR A 102 10.42 -8.82 -11.28
CA THR A 102 10.82 -7.42 -11.37
C THR A 102 10.98 -6.77 -10.00
N ALA A 103 10.13 -7.14 -9.03
CA ALA A 103 10.27 -6.70 -7.64
C ALA A 103 11.56 -7.25 -7.00
N ASP A 104 11.85 -8.54 -7.16
CA ASP A 104 13.08 -9.16 -6.69
C ASP A 104 14.33 -8.47 -7.28
N ALA A 105 14.31 -8.19 -8.58
CA ALA A 105 15.41 -7.51 -9.27
C ALA A 105 15.62 -6.07 -8.75
N LEU A 106 14.55 -5.31 -8.44
CA LEU A 106 14.68 -3.96 -7.86
C LEU A 106 15.25 -4.01 -6.44
N VAL A 107 14.79 -4.96 -5.62
CA VAL A 107 15.29 -5.12 -4.25
C VAL A 107 16.77 -5.49 -4.26
N GLU A 108 17.17 -6.46 -5.09
CA GLU A 108 18.57 -6.86 -5.23
C GLU A 108 19.44 -5.70 -5.74
N LEU A 109 18.96 -4.96 -6.75
CA LEU A 109 19.68 -3.82 -7.30
C LEU A 109 19.87 -2.71 -6.27
N ALA A 110 18.82 -2.36 -5.52
CA ALA A 110 18.90 -1.35 -4.47
C ALA A 110 19.93 -1.74 -3.40
N ASN A 111 19.92 -3.00 -2.95
CA ASN A 111 20.88 -3.51 -1.98
C ASN A 111 22.31 -3.49 -2.54
N ASN A 112 22.53 -3.91 -3.80
CA ASN A 112 23.85 -3.91 -4.43
C ASN A 112 24.41 -2.51 -4.67
N ARG A 113 23.54 -1.50 -4.82
CA ARG A 113 23.90 -0.09 -5.01
C ARG A 113 23.91 0.73 -3.73
N GLU A 114 23.59 0.10 -2.58
CA GLU A 114 23.43 0.78 -1.29
C GLU A 114 22.41 1.94 -1.36
N CYS A 115 21.42 1.79 -2.25
CA CYS A 115 20.34 2.77 -2.44
C CYS A 115 19.16 2.48 -1.53
N ILE A 116 18.54 3.53 -1.02
CA ILE A 116 17.25 3.43 -0.33
C ILE A 116 16.17 3.18 -1.38
N LEU A 117 15.43 2.08 -1.22
CA LEU A 117 14.20 1.78 -1.96
C LEU A 117 13.05 1.71 -0.96
N GLN A 118 12.14 2.69 -1.03
CA GLN A 118 10.90 2.75 -0.24
C GLN A 118 9.69 2.57 -1.14
N VAL A 119 8.67 1.88 -0.65
CA VAL A 119 7.40 1.66 -1.39
C VAL A 119 6.27 2.46 -0.76
N GLY A 120 5.44 3.08 -1.59
CA GLY A 120 4.36 3.99 -1.22
C GLY A 120 3.15 3.31 -0.58
N HIS A 121 3.33 2.61 0.55
CA HIS A 121 2.23 2.11 1.36
C HIS A 121 1.81 3.15 2.41
N LEU A 122 1.14 4.18 1.93
CA LEU A 122 0.74 5.40 2.63
C LEU A 122 0.07 5.14 4.00
N VAL A 123 -0.76 4.09 4.12
CA VAL A 123 -1.48 3.76 5.36
C VAL A 123 -0.53 3.56 6.55
N ARG A 124 0.69 3.09 6.31
CA ARG A 124 1.73 2.86 7.32
C ARG A 124 2.21 4.13 8.03
N PHE A 125 1.99 5.29 7.42
CA PHE A 125 2.41 6.61 7.89
C PHE A 125 1.29 7.41 8.56
N SER A 126 0.07 6.85 8.68
CA SER A 126 -1.00 7.47 9.44
C SER A 126 -0.74 7.40 10.95
N GLY A 127 -1.19 8.40 11.71
CA GLY A 127 -0.98 8.44 13.16
C GLY A 127 -1.55 7.24 13.88
N VAL A 128 -2.73 6.77 13.46
CA VAL A 128 -3.38 5.60 14.06
C VAL A 128 -2.66 4.29 13.72
N ALA A 129 -2.04 4.16 12.54
CA ALA A 129 -1.27 2.96 12.20
C ALA A 129 0.04 2.85 13.00
N GLU A 130 0.67 3.98 13.28
CA GLU A 130 1.83 4.04 14.17
C GLU A 130 1.46 3.65 15.61
N ALA A 131 0.33 4.18 16.13
CA ALA A 131 -0.19 3.82 17.43
C ALA A 131 -0.54 2.33 17.51
N LEU A 132 -1.18 1.80 16.49
CA LEU A 132 -1.55 0.38 16.41
C LEU A 132 -0.33 -0.53 16.60
N ARG A 133 0.79 -0.24 15.95
CA ARG A 133 2.03 -1.02 16.09
C ARG A 133 2.58 -1.07 17.51
N ARG A 134 2.32 -0.04 18.33
CA ARG A 134 2.76 -0.01 19.74
C ARG A 134 1.92 -0.92 20.64
N HIS A 135 0.66 -1.20 20.25
CA HIS A 135 -0.29 -1.99 21.04
C HIS A 135 -0.40 -3.45 20.59
N VAL A 136 -0.01 -3.76 19.34
CA VAL A 136 -0.04 -5.13 18.81
C VAL A 136 1.21 -5.88 19.24
N THR A 137 1.00 -7.00 19.93
CA THR A 137 2.09 -7.85 20.46
C THR A 137 2.03 -9.27 19.92
N ARG A 138 0.86 -9.91 20.01
CA ARG A 138 0.64 -11.29 19.57
C ARG A 138 -0.76 -11.45 19.02
N PRO A 139 -1.02 -11.02 17.77
CA PRO A 139 -2.34 -11.16 17.18
C PRO A 139 -2.70 -12.63 16.99
N LEU A 140 -3.89 -13.01 17.41
CA LEU A 140 -4.49 -14.34 17.21
C LEU A 140 -5.44 -14.32 16.02
N TYR A 141 -6.18 -13.21 15.87
CA TYR A 141 -7.11 -13.00 14.79
C TYR A 141 -7.14 -11.52 14.42
N ILE A 142 -7.12 -11.25 13.11
CA ILE A 142 -7.26 -9.90 12.53
C ILE A 142 -8.44 -9.92 11.57
N ASP A 143 -9.29 -8.88 11.65
CA ASP A 143 -10.37 -8.65 10.71
C ASP A 143 -10.24 -7.22 10.17
N SER A 144 -10.04 -7.10 8.86
CA SER A 144 -9.90 -5.81 8.18
C SER A 144 -10.98 -5.64 7.12
N VAL A 145 -11.55 -4.44 7.06
CA VAL A 145 -12.58 -4.04 6.10
C VAL A 145 -12.16 -2.72 5.47
N ARG A 146 -12.06 -2.72 4.13
CA ARG A 146 -11.83 -1.53 3.31
C ARG A 146 -12.84 -1.49 2.19
N ILE A 147 -13.89 -0.71 2.37
CA ILE A 147 -14.96 -0.60 1.41
C ILE A 147 -15.22 0.86 1.04
N ALA A 148 -15.56 1.11 -0.21
CA ALA A 148 -15.86 2.44 -0.73
C ALA A 148 -16.97 2.39 -1.80
N PRO A 149 -17.67 3.50 -2.04
CA PRO A 149 -18.57 3.63 -3.18
C PRO A 149 -17.81 3.57 -4.51
N PHE A 150 -18.51 3.13 -5.56
CA PHE A 150 -17.96 3.07 -6.91
C PHE A 150 -17.64 4.48 -7.43
N SER A 151 -16.39 4.71 -7.82
CA SER A 151 -15.90 6.00 -8.30
C SER A 151 -15.53 6.02 -9.78
N GLY A 152 -15.57 4.86 -10.47
CA GLY A 152 -15.09 4.71 -11.84
C GLY A 152 -13.58 4.82 -12.03
N ARG A 153 -12.80 4.86 -10.96
CA ARG A 153 -11.34 4.88 -11.00
C ARG A 153 -10.76 3.47 -10.82
N SER A 154 -9.53 3.24 -11.31
CA SER A 154 -8.78 1.98 -11.17
C SER A 154 -9.59 0.75 -11.61
N THR A 155 -10.40 0.91 -12.67
CA THR A 155 -11.26 -0.17 -13.21
C THR A 155 -10.48 -1.14 -14.09
N ASP A 156 -9.23 -0.85 -14.39
CA ASP A 156 -8.26 -1.63 -15.17
C ASP A 156 -7.58 -2.73 -14.34
N VAL A 157 -7.74 -2.71 -13.02
CA VAL A 157 -7.21 -3.73 -12.10
C VAL A 157 -8.30 -4.25 -11.16
N ASN A 158 -8.08 -5.43 -10.57
CA ASN A 158 -9.00 -5.96 -9.57
C ASN A 158 -8.85 -5.23 -8.21
N VAL A 159 -9.85 -5.39 -7.34
CA VAL A 159 -9.92 -4.73 -6.04
C VAL A 159 -8.79 -5.15 -5.08
N VAL A 160 -8.11 -6.27 -5.35
CA VAL A 160 -6.98 -6.71 -4.53
C VAL A 160 -5.80 -5.78 -4.71
N LEU A 161 -5.38 -5.51 -5.95
CA LEU A 161 -4.25 -4.64 -6.28
C LEU A 161 -4.56 -3.16 -6.06
N ASP A 162 -5.84 -2.77 -6.17
CA ASP A 162 -6.26 -1.40 -5.93
C ASP A 162 -6.37 -1.08 -4.42
N LEU A 163 -7.20 -1.83 -3.69
CA LEU A 163 -7.58 -1.54 -2.29
C LEU A 163 -6.99 -2.51 -1.27
N MET A 164 -7.13 -3.84 -1.49
CA MET A 164 -6.79 -4.84 -0.47
C MET A 164 -5.29 -4.86 -0.14
N ILE A 165 -4.43 -4.54 -1.08
CA ILE A 165 -2.98 -4.54 -0.91
C ILE A 165 -2.51 -3.66 0.27
N HIS A 166 -3.23 -2.58 0.56
CA HIS A 166 -2.93 -1.71 1.70
C HIS A 166 -3.16 -2.43 3.05
N ASP A 167 -4.23 -3.23 3.14
CA ASP A 167 -4.54 -4.00 4.35
C ASP A 167 -3.67 -5.26 4.44
N ILE A 168 -3.32 -5.86 3.30
CA ILE A 168 -2.34 -6.95 3.22
C ILE A 168 -1.00 -6.47 3.78
N ASP A 169 -0.46 -5.35 3.31
CA ASP A 169 0.79 -4.77 3.79
C ASP A 169 0.73 -4.51 5.30
N LEU A 170 -0.35 -3.88 5.77
CA LEU A 170 -0.51 -3.58 7.19
C LEU A 170 -0.56 -4.86 8.04
N VAL A 171 -1.33 -5.88 7.63
CA VAL A 171 -1.40 -7.18 8.31
C VAL A 171 -0.03 -7.85 8.35
N LEU A 172 0.70 -7.89 7.24
CA LEU A 172 2.04 -8.47 7.17
C LEU A 172 3.04 -7.75 8.08
N SER A 173 2.83 -6.47 8.33
CA SER A 173 3.66 -5.69 9.26
C SER A 173 3.36 -5.94 10.73
N LEU A 174 2.17 -6.43 11.05
CA LEU A 174 1.71 -6.72 12.40
C LEU A 174 1.90 -8.19 12.77
N VAL A 175 1.98 -9.08 11.77
CA VAL A 175 2.13 -10.52 11.97
C VAL A 175 3.51 -10.95 11.48
N ASP A 176 4.45 -11.08 12.42
CA ASP A 176 5.80 -11.57 12.12
C ASP A 176 5.80 -13.10 12.04
N SER A 177 5.29 -13.62 10.92
CA SER A 177 5.21 -15.06 10.69
C SER A 177 4.99 -15.37 9.20
N PRO A 178 5.53 -16.48 8.68
CA PRO A 178 5.26 -16.94 7.32
C PRO A 178 3.79 -17.24 7.08
N ILE A 179 3.31 -16.99 5.86
CA ILE A 179 1.99 -17.42 5.38
C ILE A 179 2.03 -18.93 5.14
N LEU A 180 1.09 -19.68 5.73
CA LEU A 180 0.90 -21.12 5.50
C LEU A 180 -0.17 -21.43 4.45
N ALA A 181 -1.25 -20.66 4.45
CA ALA A 181 -2.37 -20.88 3.53
C ALA A 181 -3.06 -19.54 3.24
N PHE A 182 -3.60 -19.46 2.05
CA PHE A 182 -4.33 -18.31 1.54
C PHE A 182 -5.58 -18.82 0.83
N ASP A 183 -6.71 -18.17 1.08
CA ASP A 183 -7.98 -18.42 0.39
C ASP A 183 -8.60 -17.06 0.07
N ALA A 184 -9.18 -16.91 -1.14
CA ALA A 184 -9.83 -15.67 -1.53
C ALA A 184 -11.03 -15.95 -2.43
N ALA A 185 -12.12 -15.23 -2.17
CA ALA A 185 -13.35 -15.30 -2.93
C ALA A 185 -13.91 -13.90 -3.19
N GLY A 186 -14.60 -13.74 -4.32
CA GLY A 186 -15.19 -12.47 -4.70
C GLY A 186 -15.87 -12.54 -6.06
N ALA A 187 -16.18 -11.38 -6.63
CA ALA A 187 -16.89 -11.32 -7.89
C ALA A 187 -16.63 -10.00 -8.65
N PRO A 188 -16.67 -10.02 -9.98
CA PRO A 188 -16.92 -8.86 -10.80
C PRO A 188 -18.42 -8.51 -10.73
N VAL A 189 -18.77 -7.22 -10.60
CA VAL A 189 -20.15 -6.77 -10.47
C VAL A 189 -20.45 -5.59 -11.41
N PHE A 190 -19.60 -4.56 -11.41
CA PHE A 190 -19.76 -3.35 -12.24
C PHE A 190 -18.66 -3.22 -13.29
N THR A 191 -17.55 -3.95 -13.15
CA THR A 191 -16.43 -3.93 -14.08
C THR A 191 -16.09 -5.35 -14.54
N ASP A 192 -15.20 -5.47 -15.52
CA ASP A 192 -14.69 -6.77 -15.99
C ASP A 192 -13.71 -7.44 -15.00
N HIS A 193 -13.29 -6.71 -13.97
CA HIS A 193 -12.44 -7.19 -12.89
C HIS A 193 -13.23 -7.34 -11.60
N GLU A 194 -12.75 -8.15 -10.68
CA GLU A 194 -13.41 -8.34 -9.40
C GLU A 194 -13.49 -7.03 -8.61
N ASP A 195 -14.72 -6.63 -8.24
CA ASP A 195 -15.05 -5.40 -7.53
C ASP A 195 -15.15 -5.59 -6.01
N ILE A 196 -15.28 -6.85 -5.59
CA ILE A 196 -15.28 -7.28 -4.19
C ILE A 196 -14.39 -8.51 -4.02
N CYS A 197 -13.64 -8.54 -2.95
CA CYS A 197 -12.86 -9.70 -2.52
C CYS A 197 -12.85 -9.82 -1.00
N THR A 198 -13.01 -11.04 -0.50
CA THR A 198 -12.69 -11.43 0.86
C THR A 198 -11.57 -12.45 0.82
N ALA A 199 -10.47 -12.16 1.50
CA ALA A 199 -9.31 -13.03 1.62
C ALA A 199 -9.13 -13.50 3.05
N ARG A 200 -8.68 -14.75 3.22
CA ARG A 200 -8.34 -15.35 4.50
C ARG A 200 -6.90 -15.86 4.45
N ILE A 201 -6.06 -15.32 5.33
CA ILE A 201 -4.64 -15.65 5.44
C ILE A 201 -4.42 -16.43 6.74
N LYS A 202 -3.73 -17.57 6.67
CA LYS A 202 -3.33 -18.38 7.81
C LYS A 202 -1.80 -18.30 7.98
N PHE A 203 -1.35 -17.90 9.15
CA PHE A 203 0.07 -17.78 9.46
C PHE A 203 0.61 -18.97 10.26
N ALA A 204 1.92 -19.21 10.17
CA ALA A 204 2.60 -20.33 10.84
C ALA A 204 2.53 -20.22 12.39
N ASN A 205 2.45 -19.00 12.94
CA ASN A 205 2.26 -18.77 14.38
C ASN A 205 0.82 -18.99 14.88
N GLY A 206 -0.09 -19.42 13.98
CA GLY A 206 -1.50 -19.67 14.27
C GLY A 206 -2.42 -18.46 14.14
N CYS A 207 -1.89 -17.26 13.87
CA CYS A 207 -2.72 -16.09 13.55
C CYS A 207 -3.53 -16.33 12.27
N ILE A 208 -4.75 -15.82 12.26
CA ILE A 208 -5.60 -15.78 11.06
C ILE A 208 -5.97 -14.32 10.79
N ALA A 209 -5.81 -13.86 9.55
CA ALA A 209 -6.33 -12.59 9.11
C ALA A 209 -7.42 -12.78 8.05
N THR A 210 -8.53 -12.06 8.21
CA THR A 210 -9.59 -11.94 7.21
C THR A 210 -9.61 -10.50 6.72
N ILE A 211 -9.54 -10.29 5.41
CA ILE A 211 -9.49 -8.96 4.80
C ILE A 211 -10.60 -8.89 3.75
N THR A 212 -11.50 -7.91 3.89
CA THR A 212 -12.55 -7.64 2.90
C THR A 212 -12.27 -6.29 2.24
N ALA A 213 -12.20 -6.28 0.91
CA ALA A 213 -12.10 -5.06 0.11
C ALA A 213 -13.24 -5.01 -0.92
N SER A 214 -13.87 -3.83 -1.04
CA SER A 214 -14.94 -3.61 -2.03
C SER A 214 -14.91 -2.16 -2.52
N ARG A 215 -15.04 -1.97 -3.84
CA ARG A 215 -15.19 -0.65 -4.48
C ARG A 215 -16.63 -0.36 -4.95
N ILE A 216 -17.60 -1.15 -4.47
CA ILE A 216 -19.01 -1.08 -4.89
C ILE A 216 -19.98 -1.00 -3.69
N SER A 217 -19.52 -0.50 -2.56
CA SER A 217 -20.30 -0.39 -1.33
C SER A 217 -21.08 0.92 -1.27
N PHE A 218 -22.15 0.99 -0.47
CA PHE A 218 -22.93 2.21 -0.29
C PHE A 218 -22.30 3.21 0.71
N LYS A 219 -21.25 2.80 1.43
CA LYS A 219 -20.54 3.62 2.42
C LYS A 219 -19.04 3.42 2.30
N THR A 220 -18.28 4.39 2.81
CA THR A 220 -16.85 4.22 3.07
C THR A 220 -16.66 3.64 4.46
N GLU A 221 -15.81 2.63 4.59
CA GLU A 221 -15.39 2.10 5.88
C GLU A 221 -13.95 1.56 5.74
N ARG A 222 -13.07 2.01 6.60
CA ARG A 222 -11.68 1.55 6.71
C ARG A 222 -11.40 1.21 8.15
N ARG A 223 -11.63 -0.05 8.51
CA ARG A 223 -11.53 -0.54 9.88
C ARG A 223 -10.68 -1.80 9.96
N MET A 224 -9.90 -1.90 11.04
CA MET A 224 -9.21 -3.13 11.41
C MET A 224 -9.48 -3.48 12.87
N ARG A 225 -9.80 -4.74 13.15
CA ARG A 225 -10.00 -5.29 14.48
C ARG A 225 -8.94 -6.35 14.75
N ILE A 226 -8.31 -6.29 15.90
CA ILE A 226 -7.24 -7.22 16.28
C ILE A 226 -7.56 -7.83 17.63
N PHE A 227 -7.55 -9.14 17.64
CA PHE A 227 -7.80 -9.96 18.83
C PHE A 227 -6.49 -10.63 19.24
N GLN A 228 -6.05 -10.37 20.45
CA GLN A 228 -4.84 -10.95 21.03
C GLN A 228 -5.10 -11.39 22.48
N PRO A 229 -4.20 -12.17 23.11
CA PRO A 229 -4.42 -12.60 24.48
C PRO A 229 -4.68 -11.41 25.40
N SER A 230 -5.82 -11.43 26.08
CA SER A 230 -6.25 -10.42 27.07
C SER A 230 -6.50 -9.01 26.54
N SER A 231 -6.46 -8.78 25.21
CA SER A 231 -6.81 -7.47 24.65
C SER A 231 -7.48 -7.56 23.28
N TYR A 232 -8.33 -6.56 23.02
CA TYR A 232 -9.00 -6.33 21.76
C TYR A 232 -8.74 -4.90 21.32
N LEU A 233 -8.37 -4.71 20.05
CA LEU A 233 -8.10 -3.42 19.43
C LEU A 233 -9.06 -3.22 18.26
N SER A 234 -9.64 -2.03 18.16
CA SER A 234 -10.46 -1.63 17.02
C SER A 234 -9.97 -0.29 16.48
N VAL A 235 -9.50 -0.30 15.26
CA VAL A 235 -9.00 0.89 14.55
C VAL A 235 -10.00 1.33 13.52
N ASN A 236 -10.28 2.62 13.48
CA ASN A 236 -10.98 3.28 12.40
C ASN A 236 -10.01 4.28 11.73
N PHE A 237 -9.64 3.98 10.48
CA PHE A 237 -8.70 4.81 9.72
C PHE A 237 -9.33 6.07 9.14
N ASP A 238 -10.68 6.12 9.03
CA ASP A 238 -11.37 7.31 8.53
C ASP A 238 -11.47 8.38 9.62
N SER A 239 -11.75 7.98 10.87
CA SER A 239 -11.82 8.89 12.03
C SER A 239 -10.49 8.98 12.80
N GLN A 240 -9.44 8.31 12.37
CA GLN A 240 -8.13 8.24 13.05
C GLN A 240 -8.27 7.89 14.55
N SER A 241 -9.11 6.89 14.87
CA SER A 241 -9.40 6.48 16.25
C SER A 241 -9.01 5.04 16.52
N LEU A 242 -8.58 4.76 17.76
CA LEU A 242 -8.19 3.45 18.26
C LEU A 242 -8.90 3.18 19.59
N SER A 243 -9.77 2.19 19.59
CA SER A 243 -10.40 1.67 20.82
C SER A 243 -9.62 0.44 21.30
N ILE A 244 -9.26 0.41 22.58
CA ILE A 244 -8.49 -0.65 23.22
C ILE A 244 -9.31 -1.19 24.38
N ALA A 245 -9.65 -2.46 24.35
CA ALA A 245 -10.26 -3.16 25.48
C ALA A 245 -9.25 -4.18 26.04
N ARG A 246 -8.97 -4.12 27.32
CA ARG A 246 -8.06 -5.03 28.03
C ARG A 246 -8.75 -5.68 29.22
N ARG A 247 -8.44 -6.95 29.45
CA ARG A 247 -8.89 -7.62 30.67
C ARG A 247 -8.20 -6.99 31.89
N ALA A 248 -8.98 -6.54 32.86
CA ALA A 248 -8.47 -5.98 34.11
C ALA A 248 -8.16 -7.11 35.11
N GLY A 249 -6.91 -7.15 35.63
CA GLY A 249 -6.43 -8.12 36.62
C GLY A 249 -5.87 -9.44 36.08
N ASP A 250 -5.04 -10.11 36.89
CA ASP A 250 -4.25 -11.29 36.50
C ASP A 250 -4.96 -12.64 36.77
N GLY A 251 -6.23 -12.65 37.21
CA GLY A 251 -6.97 -13.86 37.58
C GLY A 251 -7.88 -14.39 36.49
N VAL A 252 -8.07 -15.72 36.47
CA VAL A 252 -9.04 -16.43 35.59
C VAL A 252 -10.49 -15.94 35.80
N SER A 253 -10.77 -15.28 36.92
CA SER A 253 -12.08 -14.75 37.34
C SER A 253 -12.26 -13.25 37.05
N ALA A 254 -11.31 -12.59 36.33
CA ALA A 254 -11.44 -11.17 36.06
C ALA A 254 -12.59 -10.93 35.06
N THR A 255 -13.71 -10.40 35.54
CA THR A 255 -14.87 -10.02 34.74
C THR A 255 -14.84 -8.56 34.29
N ALA A 256 -13.91 -7.78 34.80
CA ALA A 256 -13.77 -6.36 34.44
C ALA A 256 -12.92 -6.18 33.17
N VAL A 257 -13.37 -5.29 32.29
CA VAL A 257 -12.68 -4.87 31.08
C VAL A 257 -12.38 -3.39 31.20
N ASP A 258 -11.12 -3.01 31.05
CA ASP A 258 -10.70 -1.61 30.90
C ASP A 258 -10.80 -1.23 29.43
N ILE A 259 -11.55 -0.17 29.12
CA ILE A 259 -11.77 0.33 27.78
C ILE A 259 -11.17 1.72 27.69
N ARG A 260 -10.32 1.93 26.68
CA ARG A 260 -9.74 3.24 26.36
C ARG A 260 -10.00 3.57 24.91
N GLU A 261 -10.27 4.83 24.66
CA GLU A 261 -10.37 5.39 23.32
C GLU A 261 -9.28 6.44 23.14
N GLU A 262 -8.54 6.32 22.05
CA GLU A 262 -7.50 7.26 21.66
C GLU A 262 -7.87 7.80 20.28
N SER A 263 -7.81 9.12 20.13
CA SER A 263 -8.01 9.82 18.86
C SER A 263 -6.70 10.47 18.47
N TYR A 264 -6.36 10.35 17.20
CA TYR A 264 -5.14 10.91 16.63
C TYR A 264 -5.51 12.03 15.67
N GLU A 265 -4.70 13.07 15.66
CA GLU A 265 -4.87 14.12 14.66
C GLU A 265 -4.74 13.54 13.26
N GLU A 266 -5.57 14.03 12.35
CA GLU A 266 -5.43 13.74 10.93
C GLU A 266 -4.14 14.40 10.45
N VAL A 267 -3.12 13.59 10.29
CA VAL A 267 -1.82 14.02 9.77
C VAL A 267 -1.73 13.71 8.29
N ASP A 268 -1.04 14.56 7.57
CA ASP A 268 -0.77 14.29 6.16
C ASP A 268 0.19 13.10 6.03
N ALA A 269 -0.39 11.93 5.76
CA ALA A 269 0.35 10.69 5.67
C ALA A 269 1.37 10.71 4.52
N LEU A 270 1.08 11.44 3.42
CA LEU A 270 2.00 11.57 2.29
C LEU A 270 3.21 12.43 2.66
N GLU A 271 2.99 13.51 3.40
CA GLU A 271 4.09 14.33 3.92
C GLU A 271 5.00 13.53 4.86
N ARG A 272 4.39 12.72 5.75
CA ARG A 272 5.16 11.82 6.63
C ARG A 272 5.91 10.73 5.88
N GLU A 273 5.32 10.15 4.85
CA GLU A 273 5.95 9.13 4.00
C GLU A 273 7.17 9.69 3.30
N ILE A 274 7.03 10.86 2.64
CA ILE A 274 8.12 11.55 1.95
C ILE A 274 9.19 11.99 2.97
N GLY A 275 8.79 12.56 4.10
CA GLY A 275 9.72 12.94 5.17
C GLY A 275 10.50 11.75 5.73
N ALA A 276 9.85 10.60 5.91
CA ALA A 276 10.51 9.37 6.34
C ALA A 276 11.52 8.86 5.29
N PHE A 277 11.17 8.93 4.01
CA PHE A 277 12.08 8.59 2.92
C PHE A 277 13.32 9.49 2.92
N ILE A 278 13.13 10.81 2.97
CA ILE A 278 14.22 11.79 3.02
C ILE A 278 15.14 11.53 4.22
N ALA A 279 14.56 11.27 5.39
CA ALA A 279 15.33 10.95 6.59
C ALA A 279 16.13 9.64 6.43
N CYS A 280 15.55 8.60 5.82
CA CYS A 280 16.25 7.35 5.54
C CYS A 280 17.44 7.55 4.59
N VAL A 281 17.28 8.37 3.55
CA VAL A 281 18.38 8.70 2.61
C VAL A 281 19.50 9.45 3.33
N ARG A 282 19.17 10.47 4.13
CA ARG A 282 20.18 11.29 4.85
C ARG A 282 20.91 10.53 5.96
N GLU A 283 20.24 9.61 6.61
CA GLU A 283 20.78 8.87 7.76
C GLU A 283 21.33 7.49 7.38
N GLY A 284 21.15 7.04 6.13
CA GLY A 284 21.58 5.72 5.67
C GLY A 284 20.85 4.58 6.39
N ARG A 285 19.59 4.78 6.79
CA ARG A 285 18.82 3.78 7.53
C ARG A 285 17.70 3.17 6.71
N ARG A 286 17.33 1.93 7.06
CA ARG A 286 16.29 1.19 6.35
C ARG A 286 14.92 1.88 6.49
N PRO A 287 14.14 2.01 5.40
CA PRO A 287 12.78 2.54 5.44
C PRO A 287 11.82 1.65 6.23
N ILE A 288 10.76 2.26 6.78
CA ILE A 288 9.64 1.55 7.43
C ILE A 288 8.94 0.63 6.43
N VAL A 289 8.82 1.05 5.18
CA VAL A 289 8.30 0.25 4.06
C VAL A 289 9.39 0.11 3.02
N SER A 290 10.30 -0.80 3.27
CA SER A 290 11.41 -1.08 2.34
C SER A 290 10.94 -1.83 1.08
N GLY A 291 11.83 -1.96 0.10
CA GLY A 291 11.58 -2.76 -1.10
C GLY A 291 11.15 -4.19 -0.79
N GLU A 292 11.76 -4.83 0.24
CA GLU A 292 11.40 -6.18 0.66
C GLU A 292 9.98 -6.27 1.23
N GLU A 293 9.53 -5.26 1.96
CA GLU A 293 8.16 -5.22 2.49
C GLU A 293 7.15 -4.97 1.37
N GLY A 294 7.44 -4.06 0.45
CA GLY A 294 6.62 -3.87 -0.75
C GLY A 294 6.55 -5.13 -1.63
N ARG A 295 7.66 -5.84 -1.77
CA ARG A 295 7.73 -7.12 -2.47
C ARG A 295 6.88 -8.20 -1.79
N ARG A 296 6.92 -8.29 -0.44
CA ARG A 296 6.09 -9.23 0.33
C ARG A 296 4.59 -8.92 0.20
N ALA A 297 4.23 -7.63 0.22
CA ALA A 297 2.85 -7.20 0.02
C ALA A 297 2.35 -7.54 -1.39
N LEU A 298 3.19 -7.33 -2.42
CA LEU A 298 2.88 -7.72 -3.80
C LEU A 298 2.71 -9.24 -3.93
N GLU A 299 3.59 -10.06 -3.33
CA GLU A 299 3.48 -11.52 -3.37
C GLU A 299 2.15 -12.00 -2.82
N ALA A 300 1.77 -11.52 -1.63
CA ALA A 300 0.49 -11.87 -1.01
C ALA A 300 -0.71 -11.38 -1.83
N ALA A 301 -0.64 -10.20 -2.43
CA ALA A 301 -1.68 -9.68 -3.31
C ALA A 301 -1.82 -10.49 -4.60
N LEU A 302 -0.73 -10.97 -5.19
CA LEU A 302 -0.76 -11.83 -6.37
C LEU A 302 -1.30 -13.23 -6.03
N ILE A 303 -1.01 -13.77 -4.85
CA ILE A 303 -1.62 -15.01 -4.36
C ILE A 303 -3.14 -14.80 -4.23
N ALA A 304 -3.57 -13.73 -3.56
CA ALA A 304 -4.99 -13.39 -3.41
C ALA A 304 -5.69 -13.26 -4.76
N THR A 305 -5.06 -12.56 -5.71
CA THR A 305 -5.59 -12.39 -7.07
C THR A 305 -5.78 -13.73 -7.78
N ARG A 306 -4.81 -14.63 -7.68
CA ARG A 306 -4.88 -15.97 -8.30
C ARG A 306 -6.01 -16.82 -7.70
N GLU A 307 -6.13 -16.84 -6.37
CA GLU A 307 -7.20 -17.58 -5.67
C GLU A 307 -8.58 -16.98 -6.02
N LEU A 308 -8.70 -15.67 -6.02
CA LEU A 308 -9.91 -14.94 -6.42
C LEU A 308 -10.35 -15.28 -7.85
N GLN A 309 -9.43 -15.25 -8.80
CA GLN A 309 -9.70 -15.59 -10.19
C GLN A 309 -10.08 -17.08 -10.37
N ALA A 310 -9.48 -17.98 -9.59
CA ALA A 310 -9.86 -19.38 -9.57
C ALA A 310 -11.30 -19.57 -9.06
N HIS A 311 -11.67 -18.86 -7.99
CA HIS A 311 -13.04 -18.84 -7.48
C HIS A 311 -14.03 -18.28 -8.51
N THR A 312 -13.74 -17.16 -9.15
CA THR A 312 -14.60 -16.54 -10.17
C THR A 312 -14.86 -17.49 -11.33
N ARG A 313 -13.82 -18.17 -11.85
CA ARG A 313 -13.96 -19.17 -12.90
C ARG A 313 -14.87 -20.32 -12.48
N PHE A 314 -14.65 -20.88 -11.29
CA PHE A 314 -15.48 -21.95 -10.74
C PHE A 314 -16.95 -21.56 -10.66
N VAL A 315 -17.27 -20.37 -10.17
CA VAL A 315 -18.65 -19.86 -10.08
C VAL A 315 -19.28 -19.73 -11.47
N MET A 316 -18.55 -19.26 -12.46
CA MET A 316 -19.03 -19.11 -13.83
C MET A 316 -19.32 -20.50 -14.48
N GLU A 317 -18.46 -21.49 -14.27
CA GLU A 317 -18.65 -22.86 -14.76
C GLU A 317 -19.90 -23.51 -14.15
N VAL A 318 -20.05 -23.48 -12.82
CA VAL A 318 -21.23 -24.01 -12.12
C VAL A 318 -22.51 -23.33 -12.58
N SER A 319 -22.49 -22.02 -12.79
CA SER A 319 -23.64 -21.26 -13.26
C SER A 319 -24.06 -21.62 -14.70
N SER A 320 -23.08 -21.88 -15.58
CA SER A 320 -23.34 -22.31 -16.96
C SER A 320 -23.94 -23.73 -17.03
N ASP A 321 -23.46 -24.66 -16.22
CA ASP A 321 -23.98 -26.02 -16.14
C ASP A 321 -25.42 -26.06 -15.60
N GLN A 322 -25.74 -25.24 -14.57
CA GLN A 322 -27.10 -25.10 -14.06
C GLN A 322 -28.04 -24.44 -15.07
N GLY A 323 -27.55 -23.53 -15.91
CA GLY A 323 -28.28 -22.90 -17.00
C GLY A 323 -28.63 -23.90 -18.13
N LEU A 324 -27.72 -24.83 -18.42
CA LEU A 324 -27.97 -25.94 -19.36
C LEU A 324 -28.98 -26.96 -18.81
N ALA A 325 -28.88 -27.32 -17.53
CA ALA A 325 -29.80 -28.25 -16.90
C ALA A 325 -31.27 -27.73 -16.86
N ARG A 326 -31.47 -26.43 -16.71
CA ARG A 326 -32.82 -25.81 -16.78
C ARG A 326 -33.40 -25.74 -18.19
N LYS A 327 -32.57 -25.74 -19.26
CA LYS A 327 -33.04 -25.73 -20.66
C LYS A 327 -33.36 -27.11 -21.21
N VAL A 328 -32.86 -28.18 -20.57
CA VAL A 328 -33.12 -29.57 -20.97
C VAL A 328 -34.33 -30.14 -20.24
N GLY A 329 -34.79 -29.52 -19.17
CA GLY A 329 -35.95 -29.93 -18.35
C GLY A 329 -37.26 -29.16 -18.61
N SER A 330 -37.31 -28.30 -19.63
CA SER A 330 -38.48 -27.59 -20.12
C SER A 330 -38.77 -28.05 -21.56
#